data_cfd9ead73f19b1a3b1a95b69c6d2f2ef
#
_entry.id   cfd9ead73f19b1a3b1a95b69c6d2f2ef
#
_cell.length_a   1.000
_cell.length_b   1.000
_cell.length_c   1.000
_cell.angle_alpha   90.00
_cell.angle_beta   90.00
_cell.angle_gamma   90.00
#
_symmetry.space_group_name_H-M   'P 1'
#
loop_
_entity.id
_entity.type
_entity.pdbx_description
1 polymer ?
#
loop_
_entity_poly.entity_id
_entity_poly.type
_entity_poly.pdbx_seq_one_letter_code
_entity_poly.pdbx_strand_id
1 'polypeptide(L)'
;VTIERLADLLANTNPGFFILAAALLLPFARDVASRAILMVGGPLVALVALISAEGLSINLQTVQFLGLELVLYRPDSLSFVFGLAFIIASALVGVYSLHRRDALQDSTAMLYAGAGVTAVFVGDLISLFIAWELTAIASVFQILAPRGPQSAR
;
A
#
# COMPACT_ATOMS: atom_id res chain seq x y z
N VAL A 1 4.76 -5.84 -24.42
CA VAL A 1 5.36 -5.18 -23.24
C VAL A 1 6.61 -5.96 -22.88
N THR A 2 7.78 -5.36 -23.09
CA THR A 2 9.06 -6.01 -22.74
C THR A 2 9.22 -6.03 -21.21
N ILE A 3 9.89 -7.05 -20.68
CA ILE A 3 10.18 -7.20 -19.24
C ILE A 3 10.87 -5.96 -18.67
N GLU A 4 11.75 -5.34 -19.46
CA GLU A 4 12.43 -4.09 -19.11
C GLU A 4 11.44 -2.94 -18.83
N ARG A 5 10.43 -2.75 -19.67
CA ARG A 5 9.42 -1.71 -19.43
C ARG A 5 8.58 -1.95 -18.18
N LEU A 6 8.31 -3.21 -17.86
CA LEU A 6 7.63 -3.57 -16.61
C LEU A 6 8.51 -3.26 -15.40
N ALA A 7 9.79 -3.61 -15.46
CA ALA A 7 10.74 -3.31 -14.40
C ALA A 7 10.86 -1.80 -14.18
N ASP A 8 10.97 -1.01 -15.26
CA ASP A 8 11.03 0.45 -15.19
C ASP A 8 9.76 1.05 -14.58
N LEU A 9 8.58 0.55 -14.96
CA LEU A 9 7.31 1.01 -14.39
C LEU A 9 7.23 0.70 -12.90
N LEU A 10 7.63 -0.51 -12.49
CA LEU A 10 7.63 -0.91 -11.09
C LEU A 10 8.62 -0.07 -10.28
N ALA A 11 9.85 0.09 -10.77
CA ALA A 11 10.90 0.83 -10.09
C ALA A 11 10.58 2.32 -9.90
N ASN A 12 9.83 2.90 -10.83
CA ASN A 12 9.45 4.32 -10.79
C ASN A 12 8.06 4.57 -10.18
N THR A 13 7.43 3.58 -9.55
CA THR A 13 6.11 3.74 -8.94
C THR A 13 6.20 3.58 -7.42
N ASN A 14 5.53 4.47 -6.68
CA ASN A 14 5.46 4.36 -5.22
C ASN A 14 4.92 2.97 -4.82
N PRO A 15 5.70 2.16 -4.07
CA PRO A 15 5.31 0.79 -3.71
C PRO A 15 3.96 0.69 -2.99
N GLY A 16 3.60 1.71 -2.22
CA GLY A 16 2.32 1.76 -1.50
C GLY A 16 1.11 1.70 -2.42
N PHE A 17 1.21 2.19 -3.67
CA PHE A 17 0.10 2.17 -4.62
C PHE A 17 -0.33 0.74 -5.01
N PHE A 18 0.59 -0.22 -5.02
CA PHE A 18 0.24 -1.62 -5.28
C PHE A 18 -0.58 -2.23 -4.14
N ILE A 19 -0.25 -1.87 -2.90
CA ILE A 19 -1.00 -2.30 -1.72
C ILE A 19 -2.38 -1.61 -1.68
N LEU A 20 -2.44 -0.30 -1.99
CA LEU A 20 -3.69 0.45 -2.09
C LEU A 20 -4.61 -0.13 -3.19
N ALA A 21 -4.06 -0.46 -4.36
CA ALA A 21 -4.83 -1.10 -5.42
C ALA A 21 -5.39 -2.46 -4.98
N ALA A 22 -4.59 -3.28 -4.30
CA ALA A 22 -5.06 -4.54 -3.71
C ALA A 22 -6.18 -4.31 -2.69
N ALA A 23 -6.07 -3.30 -1.82
CA ALA A 23 -7.10 -2.92 -0.85
C ALA A 23 -8.44 -2.56 -1.52
N LEU A 24 -8.40 -1.79 -2.61
CA LEU A 24 -9.60 -1.39 -3.37
C LEU A 24 -10.24 -2.56 -4.12
N LEU A 25 -9.46 -3.56 -4.52
CA LEU A 25 -9.96 -4.74 -5.23
C LEU A 25 -10.50 -5.82 -4.28
N LEU A 26 -10.08 -5.85 -3.02
CA LEU A 26 -10.49 -6.85 -2.02
C LEU A 26 -12.01 -6.99 -1.84
N PRO A 27 -12.83 -5.93 -1.82
CA PRO A 27 -14.27 -6.05 -1.69
C PRO A 27 -14.93 -6.83 -2.82
N PHE A 28 -14.27 -6.90 -3.99
CA PHE A 28 -14.77 -7.61 -5.17
C PHE A 28 -14.28 -9.07 -5.23
N ALA A 29 -13.34 -9.47 -4.39
CA ALA A 29 -12.83 -10.83 -4.31
C ALA A 29 -13.85 -11.76 -3.64
N ARG A 30 -14.43 -12.68 -4.41
CA ARG A 30 -15.52 -13.56 -3.96
C ARG A 30 -15.02 -14.88 -3.38
N ASP A 31 -13.89 -15.35 -3.81
CA ASP A 31 -13.29 -16.63 -3.41
C ASP A 31 -12.04 -16.45 -2.57
N VAL A 32 -11.65 -17.50 -1.86
CA VAL A 32 -10.48 -17.49 -0.98
C VAL A 32 -9.19 -17.26 -1.76
N ALA A 33 -9.11 -17.79 -2.98
CA ALA A 33 -7.90 -17.68 -3.80
C ALA A 33 -7.67 -16.24 -4.26
N SER A 34 -8.71 -15.55 -4.78
CA SER A 34 -8.59 -14.14 -5.19
C SER A 34 -8.26 -13.22 -4.02
N ARG A 35 -8.83 -13.49 -2.83
CA ARG A 35 -8.47 -12.73 -1.61
C ARG A 35 -7.01 -12.96 -1.22
N ALA A 36 -6.55 -14.22 -1.22
CA ALA A 36 -5.17 -14.54 -0.90
C ALA A 36 -4.18 -13.88 -1.89
N ILE A 37 -4.51 -13.90 -3.18
CA ILE A 37 -3.71 -13.23 -4.21
C ILE A 37 -3.62 -11.73 -3.95
N LEU A 38 -4.69 -11.06 -3.58
CA LEU A 38 -4.67 -9.62 -3.32
C LEU A 38 -3.94 -9.28 -2.01
N MET A 39 -4.23 -10.02 -0.92
CA MET A 39 -3.66 -9.73 0.40
C MET A 39 -2.16 -10.01 0.50
N VAL A 40 -1.68 -11.02 -0.20
CA VAL A 40 -0.25 -11.38 -0.22
C VAL A 40 0.43 -10.82 -1.47
N GLY A 41 -0.23 -10.89 -2.61
CA GLY A 41 0.31 -10.44 -3.90
C GLY A 41 0.54 -8.93 -3.95
N GLY A 42 -0.36 -8.12 -3.39
CA GLY A 42 -0.18 -6.66 -3.32
C GLY A 42 1.14 -6.26 -2.64
N PRO A 43 1.39 -6.68 -1.39
CA PRO A 43 2.67 -6.45 -0.71
C PRO A 43 3.87 -7.08 -1.42
N LEU A 44 3.72 -8.25 -2.04
CA LEU A 44 4.83 -8.87 -2.80
C LEU A 44 5.20 -8.06 -4.05
N VAL A 45 4.21 -7.54 -4.78
CA VAL A 45 4.46 -6.65 -5.92
C VAL A 45 5.12 -5.35 -5.44
N ALA A 46 4.67 -4.79 -4.32
CA ALA A 46 5.30 -3.63 -3.70
C ALA A 46 6.76 -3.90 -3.30
N LEU A 47 7.05 -5.09 -2.79
CA LEU A 47 8.41 -5.51 -2.45
C LEU A 47 9.30 -5.62 -3.70
N VAL A 48 8.80 -6.24 -4.76
CA VAL A 48 9.51 -6.34 -6.04
C VAL A 48 9.77 -4.93 -6.60
N ALA A 49 8.78 -4.04 -6.56
CA ALA A 49 8.94 -2.65 -7.00
C ALA A 49 10.02 -1.93 -6.21
N LEU A 50 10.04 -2.07 -4.89
CA LEU A 50 11.05 -1.45 -4.03
C LEU A 50 12.47 -1.97 -4.32
N ILE A 51 12.63 -3.29 -4.46
CA ILE A 51 13.93 -3.91 -4.77
C ILE A 51 14.39 -3.53 -6.18
N SER A 52 13.48 -3.47 -7.16
CA SER A 52 13.79 -3.06 -8.52
C SER A 52 14.25 -1.60 -8.61
N ALA A 53 13.86 -0.77 -7.66
CA ALA A 53 14.28 0.63 -7.58
C ALA A 53 15.70 0.79 -7.04
N GLU A 54 16.27 -0.22 -6.38
CA GLU A 54 17.62 -0.15 -5.82
C GLU A 54 18.66 -0.07 -6.95
N GLY A 55 19.51 0.97 -6.90
CA GLY A 55 20.59 1.16 -7.88
C GLY A 55 20.17 1.80 -9.21
N LEU A 56 18.89 2.10 -9.44
CA LEU A 56 18.43 2.83 -10.61
C LEU A 56 18.43 4.35 -10.37
N SER A 57 18.64 5.13 -11.43
CA SER A 57 18.40 6.57 -11.43
C SER A 57 16.89 6.80 -11.44
N ILE A 58 16.29 6.94 -10.25
CA ILE A 58 14.85 7.07 -10.12
C ILE A 58 14.45 8.50 -10.43
N ASN A 59 13.54 8.65 -11.37
CA ASN A 59 12.92 9.94 -11.65
C ASN A 59 11.88 10.23 -10.58
N LEU A 60 11.92 11.46 -10.02
CA LEU A 60 10.88 11.94 -9.14
C LEU A 60 9.54 11.92 -9.88
N GLN A 61 8.56 11.22 -9.33
CA GLN A 61 7.21 11.27 -9.89
C GLN A 61 6.48 12.49 -9.32
N THR A 62 6.29 13.48 -10.16
CA THR A 62 5.57 14.70 -9.81
C THR A 62 4.27 14.80 -10.59
N VAL A 63 3.21 15.30 -9.94
CA VAL A 63 1.92 15.57 -10.54
C VAL A 63 1.52 17.01 -10.23
N GLN A 64 1.12 17.75 -11.26
CA GLN A 64 0.57 19.10 -11.10
C GLN A 64 -0.90 19.01 -10.72
N PHE A 65 -1.25 19.51 -9.53
CA PHE A 65 -2.62 19.54 -9.04
C PHE A 65 -2.94 20.91 -8.45
N LEU A 66 -3.95 21.59 -8.97
CA LEU A 66 -4.36 22.95 -8.55
C LEU A 66 -3.22 23.98 -8.49
N GLY A 67 -2.25 23.88 -9.40
CA GLY A 67 -1.08 24.76 -9.40
C GLY A 67 0.02 24.42 -8.41
N LEU A 68 -0.12 23.28 -7.69
CA LEU A 68 0.87 22.72 -6.79
C LEU A 68 1.57 21.53 -7.44
N GLU A 69 2.87 21.41 -7.22
CA GLU A 69 3.65 20.26 -7.65
C GLU A 69 3.69 19.25 -6.49
N LEU A 70 3.01 18.11 -6.67
CA LEU A 70 2.97 17.01 -5.72
C LEU A 70 4.04 15.99 -6.08
N VAL A 71 4.90 15.62 -5.15
CA VAL A 71 5.96 14.62 -5.32
C VAL A 71 5.48 13.28 -4.77
N LEU A 72 4.91 12.45 -5.63
CA LEU A 72 4.28 11.18 -5.24
C LEU A 72 5.30 10.07 -4.94
N TYR A 73 6.52 10.17 -5.47
CA TYR A 73 7.57 9.18 -5.24
C TYR A 73 8.94 9.84 -5.19
N ARG A 74 9.57 9.76 -4.03
CA ARG A 74 10.93 10.23 -3.75
C ARG A 74 11.64 9.22 -2.84
N PRO A 75 12.21 8.15 -3.39
CA PRO A 75 12.95 7.19 -2.59
C PRO A 75 14.29 7.74 -2.14
N ASP A 76 14.66 7.44 -0.90
CA ASP A 76 15.98 7.66 -0.33
C ASP A 76 16.39 6.45 0.54
N SER A 77 17.61 6.45 1.07
CA SER A 77 18.13 5.31 1.86
C SER A 77 17.30 5.07 3.13
N LEU A 78 16.72 6.12 3.71
CA LEU A 78 15.89 6.01 4.91
C LEU A 78 14.52 5.43 4.56
N SER A 79 13.88 5.98 3.51
CA SER A 79 12.59 5.49 3.04
C SER A 79 12.66 4.05 2.54
N PHE A 80 13.80 3.62 1.98
CA PHE A 80 14.02 2.23 1.59
C PHE A 80 13.92 1.29 2.80
N VAL A 81 14.64 1.58 3.90
CA VAL A 81 14.64 0.72 5.09
C VAL A 81 13.25 0.67 5.75
N PHE A 82 12.59 1.82 5.93
CA PHE A 82 11.25 1.86 6.50
C PHE A 82 10.22 1.23 5.57
N GLY A 83 10.29 1.50 4.28
CA GLY A 83 9.41 0.91 3.28
C GLY A 83 9.53 -0.61 3.25
N LEU A 84 10.75 -1.14 3.28
CA LEU A 84 11.01 -2.58 3.35
C LEU A 84 10.36 -3.20 4.59
N ALA A 85 10.57 -2.60 5.77
CA ALA A 85 9.99 -3.08 7.01
C ALA A 85 8.45 -3.08 6.97
N PHE A 86 7.83 -2.01 6.47
CA PHE A 86 6.38 -1.89 6.40
C PHE A 86 5.76 -2.82 5.35
N ILE A 87 6.42 -3.02 4.21
CA ILE A 87 5.94 -3.96 3.17
C ILE A 87 6.01 -5.39 3.68
N ILE A 88 7.11 -5.78 4.36
CA ILE A 88 7.22 -7.11 4.96
C ILE A 88 6.15 -7.31 6.03
N ALA A 89 5.95 -6.34 6.92
CA ALA A 89 4.89 -6.39 7.93
C ALA A 89 3.51 -6.53 7.28
N SER A 90 3.23 -5.80 6.20
CA SER A 90 1.97 -5.89 5.45
C SER A 90 1.75 -7.28 4.86
N ALA A 91 2.80 -7.89 4.29
CA ALA A 91 2.75 -9.26 3.76
C ALA A 91 2.45 -10.28 4.85
N LEU A 92 3.11 -10.17 6.02
CA LEU A 92 2.87 -11.05 7.17
C LEU A 92 1.44 -10.92 7.70
N VAL A 93 0.93 -9.69 7.83
CA VAL A 93 -0.45 -9.43 8.21
C VAL A 93 -1.41 -10.03 7.19
N GLY A 94 -1.11 -9.88 5.88
CA GLY A 94 -1.88 -10.48 4.80
C GLY A 94 -2.00 -11.99 4.96
N VAL A 95 -0.88 -12.69 5.16
CA VAL A 95 -0.87 -14.14 5.38
C VAL A 95 -1.67 -14.54 6.64
N TYR A 96 -1.46 -13.81 7.75
CA TYR A 96 -2.17 -14.09 9.01
C TYR A 96 -3.69 -13.91 8.88
N SER A 97 -4.14 -12.93 8.12
CA SER A 97 -5.57 -12.60 7.95
C SER A 97 -6.32 -13.56 7.03
N LEU A 98 -5.63 -14.46 6.30
CA LEU A 98 -6.28 -15.41 5.39
C LEU A 98 -7.30 -16.35 6.10
N HIS A 99 -7.13 -16.57 7.41
CA HIS A 99 -8.06 -17.35 8.23
C HIS A 99 -9.38 -16.63 8.50
N ARG A 100 -9.40 -15.30 8.45
CA ARG A 100 -10.59 -14.47 8.65
C ARG A 100 -11.26 -14.23 7.32
N ARG A 101 -12.59 -14.29 7.28
CA ARG A 101 -13.38 -14.04 6.07
C ARG A 101 -14.17 -12.74 6.21
N ASP A 102 -13.48 -11.66 6.56
CA ASP A 102 -14.06 -10.33 6.68
C ASP A 102 -13.44 -9.40 5.63
N ALA A 103 -14.14 -9.24 4.50
CA ALA A 103 -13.66 -8.44 3.39
C ALA A 103 -13.49 -6.94 3.75
N LEU A 104 -14.33 -6.41 4.65
CA LEU A 104 -14.21 -5.02 5.08
C LEU A 104 -12.97 -4.83 5.95
N GLN A 105 -12.75 -5.71 6.91
CA GLN A 105 -11.59 -5.66 7.79
C GLN A 105 -10.28 -5.84 7.01
N ASP A 106 -10.24 -6.79 6.09
CA ASP A 106 -9.07 -7.04 5.24
C ASP A 106 -8.77 -5.86 4.32
N SER A 107 -9.81 -5.31 3.66
CA SER A 107 -9.66 -4.15 2.78
C SER A 107 -9.16 -2.92 3.53
N THR A 108 -9.73 -2.63 4.70
CA THR A 108 -9.31 -1.47 5.51
C THR A 108 -7.93 -1.66 6.12
N ALA A 109 -7.53 -2.89 6.49
CA ALA A 109 -6.18 -3.19 6.95
C ALA A 109 -5.15 -2.97 5.84
N MET A 110 -5.44 -3.44 4.62
CA MET A 110 -4.57 -3.21 3.47
C MET A 110 -4.54 -1.74 3.04
N LEU A 111 -5.67 -1.04 3.15
CA LEU A 111 -5.74 0.40 2.89
C LEU A 111 -4.84 1.17 3.87
N TYR A 112 -4.91 0.84 5.16
CA TYR A 112 -4.05 1.41 6.19
C TYR A 112 -2.56 1.17 5.90
N ALA A 113 -2.21 -0.09 5.62
CA ALA A 113 -0.84 -0.48 5.31
C ALA A 113 -0.31 0.20 4.04
N GLY A 114 -1.10 0.21 2.97
CA GLY A 114 -0.74 0.85 1.71
C GLY A 114 -0.57 2.36 1.83
N ALA A 115 -1.44 3.03 2.59
CA ALA A 115 -1.32 4.46 2.88
C ALA A 115 -0.06 4.76 3.70
N GLY A 116 0.26 3.93 4.71
CA GLY A 116 1.49 4.03 5.50
C GLY A 116 2.76 3.87 4.64
N VAL A 117 2.78 2.86 3.76
CA VAL A 117 3.90 2.69 2.81
C VAL A 117 3.99 3.86 1.85
N THR A 118 2.85 4.35 1.32
CA THR A 118 2.82 5.53 0.45
C THR A 118 3.44 6.75 1.13
N ALA A 119 3.08 7.00 2.39
CA ALA A 119 3.58 8.13 3.19
C ALA A 119 5.11 8.12 3.35
N VAL A 120 5.74 6.94 3.39
CA VAL A 120 7.21 6.80 3.51
C VAL A 120 7.94 7.31 2.27
N PHE A 121 7.31 7.27 1.10
CA PHE A 121 7.95 7.56 -0.18
C PHE A 121 7.51 8.87 -0.85
N VAL A 122 6.56 9.61 -0.29
CA VAL A 122 6.18 10.92 -0.83
C VAL A 122 7.23 11.98 -0.50
N GLY A 123 7.38 12.96 -1.38
CA GLY A 123 8.45 13.97 -1.27
C GLY A 123 7.98 15.36 -0.86
N ASP A 124 6.69 15.58 -0.59
CA ASP A 124 6.14 16.87 -0.18
C ASP A 124 5.11 16.72 0.95
N LEU A 125 4.87 17.82 1.68
CA LEU A 125 3.99 17.83 2.85
C LEU A 125 2.50 17.62 2.51
N ILE A 126 2.07 18.00 1.32
CA ILE A 126 0.66 17.86 0.92
C ILE A 126 0.38 16.39 0.60
N SER A 127 1.25 15.76 -0.18
CA SER A 127 1.17 14.32 -0.45
C SER A 127 1.28 13.50 0.83
N LEU A 128 2.15 13.90 1.76
CA LEU A 128 2.28 13.28 3.07
C LEU A 128 0.97 13.40 3.87
N PHE A 129 0.38 14.61 3.90
CA PHE A 129 -0.88 14.85 4.59
C PHE A 129 -2.01 13.98 4.01
N ILE A 130 -2.13 13.90 2.68
CA ILE A 130 -3.14 13.06 2.02
C ILE A 130 -2.96 11.58 2.40
N ALA A 131 -1.73 11.06 2.37
CA ALA A 131 -1.45 9.67 2.76
C ALA A 131 -1.76 9.44 4.24
N TRP A 132 -1.45 10.39 5.12
CA TRP A 132 -1.76 10.32 6.56
C TRP A 132 -3.29 10.32 6.79
N GLU A 133 -4.03 11.24 6.18
CA GLU A 133 -5.49 11.26 6.28
C GLU A 133 -6.11 9.93 5.82
N LEU A 134 -5.55 9.31 4.78
CA LEU A 134 -6.00 8.00 4.33
C LEU A 134 -5.76 6.91 5.38
N THR A 135 -4.63 6.95 6.13
CA THR A 135 -4.42 6.04 7.27
C THR A 135 -5.43 6.29 8.38
N ALA A 136 -5.72 7.55 8.69
CA ALA A 136 -6.69 7.91 9.72
C ALA A 136 -8.09 7.39 9.37
N ILE A 137 -8.55 7.61 8.13
CA ILE A 137 -9.83 7.11 7.64
C ILE A 137 -9.87 5.58 7.72
N ALA A 138 -8.84 4.89 7.23
CA ALA A 138 -8.76 3.43 7.27
C ALA A 138 -8.82 2.89 8.70
N SER A 139 -8.17 3.55 9.66
CA SER A 139 -8.16 3.14 11.07
C SER A 139 -9.55 3.22 11.72
N VAL A 140 -10.35 4.23 11.38
CA VAL A 140 -11.74 4.34 11.87
C VAL A 140 -12.56 3.14 11.41
N PHE A 141 -12.45 2.75 10.16
CA PHE A 141 -13.16 1.57 9.64
C PHE A 141 -12.66 0.27 10.29
N GLN A 142 -11.39 0.14 10.59
CA GLN A 142 -10.86 -1.02 11.32
C GLN A 142 -11.43 -1.14 12.73
N ILE A 143 -11.59 -0.02 13.43
CA ILE A 143 -12.19 0.00 14.78
C ILE A 143 -13.68 -0.32 14.74
N LEU A 144 -14.40 0.15 13.71
CA LEU A 144 -15.83 -0.05 13.56
C LEU A 144 -16.22 -1.41 12.96
N ALA A 145 -15.29 -2.09 12.26
CA ALA A 145 -15.54 -3.35 11.57
C ALA A 145 -15.85 -4.54 12.49
N PRO A 146 -15.25 -4.71 13.70
CA PRO A 146 -15.54 -5.84 14.57
C PRO A 146 -16.94 -5.74 15.19
N ARG A 147 -17.95 -6.28 14.49
CA ARG A 147 -19.31 -6.43 14.99
C ARG A 147 -19.49 -7.80 15.66
N GLY A 148 -18.81 -8.03 16.78
CA GLY A 148 -19.05 -9.22 17.61
C GLY A 148 -19.94 -8.92 18.82
N PRO A 149 -20.57 -9.93 19.46
CA PRO A 149 -21.36 -9.73 20.70
C PRO A 149 -20.55 -9.12 21.85
N GLN A 150 -19.23 -9.10 21.74
CA GLN A 150 -18.31 -8.53 22.73
C GLN A 150 -17.99 -7.06 22.50
N SER A 151 -18.25 -6.52 21.31
CA SER A 151 -18.04 -5.09 21.01
C SER A 151 -19.23 -4.21 21.42
N ALA A 152 -20.31 -4.81 21.92
CA ALA A 152 -21.51 -4.12 22.41
C ALA A 152 -21.52 -3.96 23.95
N ARG A 153 -20.43 -4.29 24.63
CA ARG A 153 -20.18 -4.07 26.06
C ARG A 153 -19.09 -3.01 26.21
#